data_6de3b4f3cdb5ed5c9f1874413935f56e
#
_entry.id   6de3b4f3cdb5ed5c9f1874413935f56e
#
_cell.length_a   1.000
_cell.length_b   1.000
_cell.length_c   1.000
_cell.angle_alpha   90.00
_cell.angle_beta   90.00
_cell.angle_gamma   90.00
#
_symmetry.space_group_name_H-M   'P 1'
#
loop_
_entity.id
_entity.type
_entity.pdbx_description
1 polymer ?
#
loop_
_entity_poly.entity_id
_entity_poly.type
_entity_poly.pdbx_seq_one_letter_code
_entity_poly.pdbx_strand_id
1 'polypeptide(L)'
;MKRILIATALVAVSAGAAMADNLAGYYGNTVVQTAPDGKVTKSKVNADKTYTAVQPDGTTASGTWAWKDATEACFTQTSPAPAAGQGPVCYKIEPKKAGDKWEIKTPDGKATIKIELVAG
;
A
#
# COMPACT_ATOMS: atom_id res chain seq x y z
N MET A 1 40.82 11.59 24.10
CA MET A 1 40.38 11.23 23.98
C MET A 1 39.40 11.18 23.59
N LYS A 2 39.07 11.32 23.38
CA LYS A 2 38.17 11.20 23.25
C LYS A 2 37.36 10.96 22.40
N ARG A 3 37.25 10.94 21.93
CA ARG A 3 36.56 10.72 21.30
C ARG A 3 35.76 10.06 21.06
N ILE A 4 35.68 9.81 21.00
CA ILE A 4 35.04 9.11 20.97
C ILE A 4 33.90 9.08 20.80
N LEU A 5 33.58 9.25 20.80
CA LEU A 5 32.56 9.14 20.85
C LEU A 5 31.79 9.12 19.98
N ILE A 6 31.78 9.29 19.81
CA ILE A 6 31.21 9.44 19.24
C ILE A 6 30.59 8.73 18.41
N ALA A 7 30.89 8.74 17.98
CA ALA A 7 30.61 7.97 17.16
C ALA A 7 29.49 7.30 17.24
N THR A 8 29.56 6.97 17.99
CA THR A 8 28.71 6.33 18.42
C THR A 8 27.47 6.62 18.06
N ALA A 9 27.23 7.64 18.21
CA ALA A 9 25.97 7.99 18.04
C ALA A 9 25.45 7.52 16.80
N LEU A 10 26.14 7.54 16.03
CA LEU A 10 25.64 7.21 14.89
C LEU A 10 24.99 6.06 14.77
N VAL A 11 25.40 5.35 15.34
CA VAL A 11 24.87 4.16 15.35
C VAL A 11 23.46 4.18 15.47
N ALA A 12 23.04 4.81 16.35
CA ALA A 12 21.70 4.80 16.65
C ALA A 12 20.92 5.03 15.45
N VAL A 13 21.41 5.76 14.70
CA VAL A 13 20.70 6.08 13.59
C VAL A 13 20.38 4.94 12.75
N SER A 14 21.31 4.15 12.60
CA SER A 14 21.09 3.07 11.73
C SER A 14 19.95 2.25 12.16
N ALA A 15 19.66 2.25 13.38
CA ALA A 15 18.58 1.43 13.82
C ALA A 15 17.29 1.84 13.17
N GLY A 16 17.09 3.09 12.94
CA GLY A 16 15.86 3.51 12.33
C GLY A 16 15.75 3.05 10.92
N ALA A 17 16.84 2.79 10.30
CA ALA A 17 16.79 2.40 8.93
C ALA A 17 16.35 0.97 8.75
N ALA A 18 16.20 0.25 9.83
CA ALA A 18 15.84 -1.15 9.71
C ALA A 18 14.42 -1.35 9.22
N MET A 19 13.59 -0.33 9.24
CA MET A 19 12.21 -0.46 8.77
C MET A 19 12.20 -0.60 7.27
N ALA A 20 11.73 -1.74 6.81
CA ALA A 20 11.58 -1.95 5.39
C ALA A 20 10.33 -1.26 4.90
N ASP A 21 10.37 -0.75 3.68
CA ASP A 21 9.20 -0.17 3.05
C ASP A 21 8.60 -1.22 2.12
N ASN A 22 7.61 -1.94 2.62
CA ASN A 22 7.00 -3.00 1.84
C ASN A 22 6.25 -2.49 0.61
N LEU A 23 5.98 -1.20 0.54
CA LEU A 23 5.34 -0.62 -0.63
C LEU A 23 6.33 -0.12 -1.68
N ALA A 24 7.64 -0.22 -1.41
CA ALA A 24 8.63 0.32 -2.33
C ALA A 24 8.49 -0.22 -3.76
N GLY A 25 8.17 -1.48 -3.92
CA GLY A 25 7.99 -2.07 -5.24
C GLY A 25 6.68 -1.69 -5.90
N TYR A 26 5.77 -1.06 -5.17
CA TYR A 26 4.47 -0.65 -5.72
C TYR A 26 4.54 0.76 -6.32
N TYR A 27 5.43 1.61 -5.82
CA TYR A 27 5.50 2.99 -6.28
C TYR A 27 5.85 3.02 -7.77
N GLY A 28 5.09 3.81 -8.53
CA GLY A 28 5.31 3.92 -9.96
C GLY A 28 4.73 2.77 -10.78
N ASN A 29 4.14 1.79 -10.14
CA ASN A 29 3.51 0.65 -10.81
C ASN A 29 2.01 0.67 -10.55
N THR A 30 1.26 -0.19 -11.23
CA THR A 30 -0.20 -0.25 -11.09
C THR A 30 -0.60 -1.56 -10.44
N VAL A 31 -1.43 -1.46 -9.40
CA VAL A 31 -2.02 -2.63 -8.75
C VAL A 31 -3.33 -2.94 -9.44
N VAL A 32 -3.45 -4.10 -10.05
CA VAL A 32 -4.67 -4.53 -10.73
C VAL A 32 -5.35 -5.56 -9.87
N GLN A 33 -6.53 -5.23 -9.36
CA GLN A 33 -7.31 -6.14 -8.53
C GLN A 33 -8.50 -6.63 -9.32
N THR A 34 -8.68 -7.94 -9.37
CA THR A 34 -9.85 -8.55 -10.02
C THR A 34 -10.71 -9.19 -8.95
N ALA A 35 -11.92 -8.67 -8.81
CA ALA A 35 -12.88 -9.19 -7.84
C ALA A 35 -13.43 -10.54 -8.29
N PRO A 36 -14.08 -11.29 -7.39
CA PRO A 36 -14.64 -12.59 -7.75
C PRO A 36 -15.64 -12.53 -8.91
N ASP A 37 -16.32 -11.39 -9.08
CA ASP A 37 -17.27 -11.22 -10.18
C ASP A 37 -16.61 -10.77 -11.49
N GLY A 38 -15.29 -10.68 -11.50
CA GLY A 38 -14.53 -10.29 -12.69
C GLY A 38 -14.32 -8.79 -12.85
N LYS A 39 -14.87 -7.97 -11.96
CA LYS A 39 -14.70 -6.52 -12.06
C LYS A 39 -13.28 -6.14 -11.64
N VAL A 40 -12.71 -5.17 -12.33
CA VAL A 40 -11.31 -4.80 -12.17
C VAL A 40 -11.18 -3.39 -11.62
N THR A 41 -10.34 -3.23 -10.61
CA THR A 41 -9.95 -1.94 -10.07
C THR A 41 -8.45 -1.78 -10.27
N LYS A 42 -8.02 -0.61 -10.76
CA LYS A 42 -6.61 -0.31 -10.95
C LYS A 42 -6.20 0.81 -10.02
N SER A 43 -5.16 0.57 -9.24
CA SER A 43 -4.73 1.52 -8.22
C SER A 43 -3.26 1.84 -8.35
N LYS A 44 -2.90 3.05 -7.97
CA LYS A 44 -1.50 3.45 -7.85
C LYS A 44 -1.27 4.00 -6.46
N VAL A 45 -0.19 3.55 -5.83
CA VAL A 45 0.21 4.00 -4.50
C VAL A 45 1.49 4.82 -4.67
N ASN A 46 1.52 6.00 -4.09
CA ASN A 46 2.65 6.91 -4.25
C ASN A 46 3.44 7.06 -2.96
N ALA A 47 4.72 7.31 -3.09
CA ALA A 47 5.60 7.45 -1.92
C ALA A 47 5.25 8.68 -1.07
N ASP A 48 4.55 9.64 -1.63
CA ASP A 48 4.14 10.85 -0.90
C ASP A 48 2.91 10.63 -0.03
N LYS A 49 2.49 9.39 0.17
CA LYS A 49 1.35 9.01 1.01
C LYS A 49 0.00 9.28 0.36
N THR A 50 -0.03 9.39 -0.94
CA THR A 50 -1.30 9.51 -1.69
C THR A 50 -1.52 8.26 -2.53
N TYR A 51 -2.77 8.05 -2.94
CA TYR A 51 -3.10 6.96 -3.87
C TYR A 51 -4.25 7.38 -4.77
N THR A 52 -4.36 6.68 -5.90
CA THR A 52 -5.51 6.82 -6.80
C THR A 52 -6.00 5.43 -7.18
N ALA A 53 -7.28 5.33 -7.49
CA ALA A 53 -7.88 4.07 -7.92
C ALA A 53 -8.91 4.35 -8.99
N VAL A 54 -8.88 3.56 -10.07
CA VAL A 54 -9.88 3.63 -11.12
C VAL A 54 -10.83 2.45 -10.90
N GLN A 55 -12.09 2.78 -10.62
CA GLN A 55 -13.11 1.78 -10.31
C GLN A 55 -13.58 1.07 -11.59
N PRO A 56 -14.26 -0.07 -11.46
CA PRO A 56 -14.75 -0.78 -12.64
C PRO A 56 -15.66 0.04 -13.54
N ASP A 57 -16.38 1.01 -12.98
CA ASP A 57 -17.27 1.87 -13.77
C ASP A 57 -16.53 3.05 -14.40
N GLY A 58 -15.21 3.12 -14.25
CA GLY A 58 -14.40 4.18 -14.84
C GLY A 58 -14.22 5.40 -13.96
N THR A 59 -14.91 5.50 -12.81
CA THR A 59 -14.70 6.63 -11.92
C THR A 59 -13.38 6.50 -11.19
N THR A 60 -12.78 7.64 -10.87
CA THR A 60 -11.51 7.68 -10.17
C THR A 60 -11.73 8.10 -8.73
N ALA A 61 -11.14 7.36 -7.81
CA ALA A 61 -11.10 7.73 -6.41
C ALA A 61 -9.67 8.05 -6.04
N SER A 62 -9.49 8.91 -5.05
CA SER A 62 -8.16 9.24 -4.56
C SER A 62 -8.21 9.46 -3.06
N GLY A 63 -7.05 9.43 -2.45
CA GLY A 63 -6.96 9.60 -1.02
C GLY A 63 -5.54 9.55 -0.52
N THR A 64 -5.40 9.26 0.75
CA THR A 64 -4.11 9.18 1.42
C THR A 64 -3.96 7.82 2.08
N TRP A 65 -2.73 7.47 2.37
CA TRP A 65 -2.47 6.23 3.08
C TRP A 65 -1.39 6.45 4.14
N ALA A 66 -1.37 5.57 5.12
CA ALA A 66 -0.38 5.64 6.17
C ALA A 66 -0.13 4.23 6.70
N TRP A 67 1.07 4.00 7.20
CA TRP A 67 1.39 2.74 7.84
C TRP A 67 0.71 2.68 9.21
N LYS A 68 0.01 1.60 9.46
CA LYS A 68 -0.54 1.32 10.78
C LYS A 68 0.53 0.66 11.64
N ASP A 69 1.33 -0.20 11.02
CA ASP A 69 2.48 -0.83 11.65
C ASP A 69 3.46 -1.23 10.54
N ALA A 70 4.45 -2.03 10.84
CA ALA A 70 5.49 -2.38 9.87
C ALA A 70 4.99 -3.15 8.66
N THR A 71 3.82 -3.77 8.75
CA THR A 71 3.30 -4.61 7.69
C THR A 71 1.92 -4.24 7.19
N GLU A 72 1.22 -3.35 7.87
CA GLU A 72 -0.15 -3.02 7.51
C GLU A 72 -0.28 -1.54 7.17
N ALA A 73 -0.88 -1.25 6.03
CA ALA A 73 -1.12 0.13 5.58
C ALA A 73 -2.61 0.36 5.47
N CYS A 74 -3.05 1.55 5.88
CA CYS A 74 -4.45 1.93 5.85
C CYS A 74 -4.66 3.05 4.84
N PHE A 75 -5.72 2.92 4.04
CA PHE A 75 -6.03 3.82 2.95
C PHE A 75 -7.34 4.54 3.24
N THR A 76 -7.31 5.88 3.16
CA THR A 76 -8.48 6.72 3.43
C THR A 76 -8.87 7.46 2.16
N GLN A 77 -10.07 7.22 1.66
CA GLN A 77 -10.54 7.90 0.47
C GLN A 77 -10.91 9.33 0.80
N THR A 78 -10.49 10.27 -0.01
CA THR A 78 -10.81 11.69 0.19
C THR A 78 -11.63 12.26 -0.97
N SER A 79 -11.56 11.67 -2.16
CA SER A 79 -12.31 12.14 -3.32
C SER A 79 -12.71 10.95 -4.18
N PRO A 80 -13.99 10.80 -4.52
CA PRO A 80 -15.12 11.54 -3.94
C PRO A 80 -15.24 11.24 -2.46
N ALA A 81 -16.00 12.07 -1.74
CA ALA A 81 -16.18 11.87 -0.31
C ALA A 81 -16.70 10.47 -0.05
N PRO A 82 -16.17 9.76 0.95
CA PRO A 82 -16.65 8.41 1.22
C PRO A 82 -18.06 8.44 1.78
N ALA A 83 -18.75 7.33 1.61
CA ALA A 83 -20.09 7.20 2.17
C ALA A 83 -20.05 7.30 3.69
N ALA A 84 -21.13 7.74 4.27
CA ALA A 84 -21.22 7.88 5.72
C ALA A 84 -20.90 6.55 6.37
N GLY A 85 -20.09 6.59 7.41
CA GLY A 85 -19.72 5.38 8.14
C GLY A 85 -18.56 4.60 7.55
N GLN A 86 -18.04 4.99 6.40
CA GLN A 86 -16.89 4.34 5.83
C GLN A 86 -15.62 4.91 6.46
N GLY A 87 -14.80 4.05 7.02
CA GLY A 87 -13.51 4.43 7.55
C GLY A 87 -12.39 3.97 6.65
N PRO A 88 -11.15 4.09 7.11
CA PRO A 88 -10.00 3.62 6.34
C PRO A 88 -10.08 2.13 6.12
N VAL A 89 -9.53 1.68 5.01
CA VAL A 89 -9.43 0.26 4.69
C VAL A 89 -7.98 -0.13 4.83
N CYS A 90 -7.71 -1.12 5.67
CA CYS A 90 -6.34 -1.53 5.96
C CYS A 90 -6.03 -2.86 5.33
N TYR A 91 -4.82 -2.97 4.80
CA TYR A 91 -4.35 -4.19 4.15
C TYR A 91 -2.98 -4.57 4.69
N LYS A 92 -2.75 -5.87 4.84
CA LYS A 92 -1.42 -6.35 5.13
C LYS A 92 -0.63 -6.30 3.82
N ILE A 93 0.50 -5.65 3.84
CA ILE A 93 1.31 -5.41 2.65
C ILE A 93 2.55 -6.27 2.70
N GLU A 94 2.71 -7.12 1.69
CA GLU A 94 3.94 -7.89 1.50
C GLU A 94 4.76 -7.23 0.40
N PRO A 95 6.09 -7.33 0.47
CA PRO A 95 6.92 -6.77 -0.60
C PRO A 95 6.62 -7.46 -1.92
N LYS A 96 6.37 -6.69 -2.95
CA LYS A 96 6.11 -7.20 -4.29
C LYS A 96 6.85 -6.36 -5.31
N LYS A 97 6.96 -6.85 -6.52
CA LYS A 97 7.57 -6.12 -7.62
C LYS A 97 6.73 -6.29 -8.87
N ALA A 98 6.96 -5.45 -9.86
CA ALA A 98 6.23 -5.54 -11.12
C ALA A 98 6.35 -6.94 -11.71
N GLY A 99 5.22 -7.48 -12.12
CA GLY A 99 5.14 -8.85 -12.64
C GLY A 99 4.63 -9.86 -11.62
N ASP A 100 4.62 -9.51 -10.33
CA ASP A 100 4.13 -10.44 -9.31
C ASP A 100 2.61 -10.54 -9.36
N LYS A 101 2.10 -11.72 -9.07
CA LYS A 101 0.67 -12.00 -8.98
C LYS A 101 0.41 -12.77 -7.70
N TRP A 102 -0.67 -12.43 -7.03
CA TRP A 102 -1.05 -13.14 -5.81
C TRP A 102 -2.55 -13.01 -5.59
N GLU A 103 -3.03 -13.63 -4.53
CA GLU A 103 -4.45 -13.62 -4.19
C GLU A 103 -4.62 -13.27 -2.73
N ILE A 104 -5.72 -12.59 -2.42
CA ILE A 104 -6.12 -12.33 -1.05
C ILE A 104 -7.59 -12.72 -0.92
N LYS A 105 -8.01 -12.93 0.32
CA LYS A 105 -9.42 -13.27 0.58
C LYS A 105 -10.24 -12.00 0.72
N THR A 106 -11.51 -12.08 0.34
CA THR A 106 -12.46 -11.03 0.65
C THR A 106 -12.62 -10.95 2.18
N PRO A 107 -13.11 -9.81 2.70
CA PRO A 107 -13.27 -9.66 4.15
C PRO A 107 -14.09 -10.76 4.81
N ASP A 108 -15.06 -11.34 4.11
CA ASP A 108 -15.87 -12.42 4.64
C ASP A 108 -15.18 -13.79 4.51
N GLY A 109 -14.02 -13.84 3.89
CA GLY A 109 -13.25 -15.06 3.72
C GLY A 109 -13.81 -16.06 2.74
N LYS A 110 -14.90 -15.72 2.04
CA LYS A 110 -15.59 -16.67 1.19
C LYS A 110 -15.16 -16.67 -0.26
N ALA A 111 -14.47 -15.63 -0.69
CA ALA A 111 -14.06 -15.51 -2.08
C ALA A 111 -12.64 -15.00 -2.15
N THR A 112 -12.10 -14.96 -3.35
CA THR A 112 -10.70 -14.60 -3.58
C THR A 112 -10.62 -13.41 -4.53
N ILE A 113 -9.76 -12.46 -4.20
CA ILE A 113 -9.44 -11.33 -5.06
C ILE A 113 -8.07 -11.61 -5.65
N LYS A 114 -7.96 -11.54 -6.97
CA LYS A 114 -6.69 -11.75 -7.66
C LYS A 114 -6.01 -10.40 -7.84
N ILE A 115 -4.71 -10.35 -7.57
CA ILE A 115 -3.95 -9.11 -7.64
C ILE A 115 -2.73 -9.32 -8.51
N GLU A 116 -2.46 -8.33 -9.34
CA GLU A 116 -1.26 -8.32 -10.18
C GLU A 116 -0.63 -6.94 -10.09
N LEU A 117 0.69 -6.89 -9.94
CA LEU A 117 1.42 -5.64 -9.96
C LEU A 117 2.03 -5.47 -11.35
N VAL A 118 1.58 -4.45 -12.06
CA VAL A 118 1.96 -4.22 -13.45
C VAL A 118 2.86 -3.00 -13.53
N ALA A 119 3.93 -3.09 -14.31
CA ALA A 119 4.87 -1.99 -14.49
C ALA A 119 4.15 -0.77 -15.08
N GLY A 120 4.41 0.39 -14.50
CA GLY A 120 3.78 1.64 -14.96
C GLY A 120 2.35 1.74 -14.52
#